data_51e6eb96d6fdaf66c2f079ba5025e06b
#
_entry.id   51e6eb96d6fdaf66c2f079ba5025e06b
#
_cell.length_a   1.000
_cell.length_b   1.000
_cell.length_c   1.000
_cell.angle_alpha   90.00
_cell.angle_beta   90.00
_cell.angle_gamma   90.00
#
_symmetry.space_group_name_H-M   'P 1'
#
loop_
_entity.id
_entity.type
_entity.pdbx_description
1 polymer ?
#
loop_
_entity_poly.entity_id
_entity_poly.type
_entity_poly.pdbx_seq_one_letter_code
_entity_poly.pdbx_strand_id
1 'polypeptide(L)'
;IRVLGEPFGKLNIYTELKEWLASGDGFVNVTGTTGEGTDRVFMMQGIGDDASVRLILTYNDRRAEELYSDMKFYGRDVYMYPAKDILFFSADVHGNAITRRRMEVLRRLATGEPCTIIATVDAMYDKIPALSYMKKYVINIHVAQSLDLDELKGKLVDLGYEKTDSVEEPGQFAIRGGIVDIFPLTEECPYRIDMWDDEVDTIKTFDAESQRSIENVGEL
;
A
#
# COMPACT_ATOMS: atom_id res chain seq x y z
N ILE A 1 16.34 -11.11 -11.49
CA ILE A 1 16.74 -10.56 -10.19
C ILE A 1 17.29 -11.66 -9.29
N ARG A 2 16.75 -12.89 -9.23
CA ARG A 2 17.32 -14.03 -8.50
C ARG A 2 18.79 -14.28 -8.83
N VAL A 3 19.20 -14.11 -10.08
CA VAL A 3 20.58 -14.31 -10.55
C VAL A 3 21.57 -13.35 -9.88
N LEU A 4 21.19 -12.13 -9.57
CA LEU A 4 22.08 -11.16 -8.93
C LEU A 4 22.30 -11.46 -7.43
N GLY A 5 21.42 -12.20 -6.80
CA GLY A 5 21.55 -12.62 -5.39
C GLY A 5 22.40 -13.90 -5.20
N GLU A 6 22.67 -14.66 -6.26
CA GLU A 6 23.45 -15.90 -6.18
C GLU A 6 24.84 -15.78 -5.54
N PRO A 7 25.61 -14.68 -5.78
CA PRO A 7 26.92 -14.52 -5.15
C PRO A 7 26.84 -14.46 -3.62
N PHE A 8 25.79 -13.84 -3.06
CA PHE A 8 25.60 -13.77 -1.61
C PHE A 8 25.27 -15.11 -0.99
N GLY A 9 24.51 -15.95 -1.70
CA GLY A 9 24.20 -17.31 -1.25
C GLY A 9 25.41 -18.24 -1.07
N LYS A 10 26.57 -17.83 -1.60
CA LYS A 10 27.84 -18.53 -1.43
C LYS A 10 28.65 -18.10 -0.21
N LEU A 11 28.22 -17.03 0.46
CA LEU A 11 28.88 -16.54 1.67
C LEU A 11 28.33 -17.30 2.89
N ASN A 12 29.22 -17.94 3.64
CA ASN A 12 28.82 -18.70 4.85
C ASN A 12 28.05 -17.82 5.83
N ILE A 13 28.49 -16.58 6.04
CA ILE A 13 27.83 -15.62 6.95
C ILE A 13 26.39 -15.30 6.51
N TYR A 14 26.12 -15.32 5.22
CA TYR A 14 24.77 -15.10 4.70
C TYR A 14 23.86 -16.31 4.97
N THR A 15 24.38 -17.50 4.83
CA THR A 15 23.67 -18.73 5.17
C THR A 15 23.37 -18.82 6.67
N GLU A 16 24.38 -18.54 7.50
CA GLU A 16 24.22 -18.49 8.97
C GLU A 16 23.17 -17.45 9.39
N LEU A 17 23.16 -16.28 8.76
CA LEU A 17 22.17 -15.24 9.02
C LEU A 17 20.74 -15.67 8.63
N LYS A 18 20.59 -16.37 7.50
CA LYS A 18 19.28 -16.94 7.10
C LYS A 18 18.79 -18.02 8.07
N GLU A 19 19.66 -18.91 8.47
CA GLU A 19 19.32 -19.96 9.45
C GLU A 19 18.92 -19.34 10.79
N TRP A 20 19.66 -18.32 11.23
CA TRP A 20 19.34 -17.61 12.47
C TRP A 20 17.98 -16.91 12.38
N LEU A 21 17.68 -16.21 11.29
CA LEU A 21 16.38 -15.57 11.07
C LEU A 21 15.24 -16.59 11.01
N ALA A 22 15.48 -17.77 10.41
CA ALA A 22 14.49 -18.84 10.35
C ALA A 22 14.20 -19.46 11.73
N SER A 23 15.12 -19.35 12.69
CA SER A 23 14.90 -19.79 14.08
C SER A 23 13.88 -18.94 14.83
N GLY A 24 13.61 -17.73 14.37
CA GLY A 24 12.52 -16.88 14.84
C GLY A 24 12.77 -16.11 16.13
N ASP A 25 13.95 -16.28 16.77
CA ASP A 25 14.23 -15.69 18.07
C ASP A 25 15.43 -14.75 18.09
N GLY A 26 15.23 -13.58 18.67
CA GLY A 26 16.28 -12.72 19.17
C GLY A 26 16.70 -11.60 18.23
N PHE A 27 17.94 -11.20 18.36
CA PHE A 27 18.51 -9.99 17.78
C PHE A 27 19.91 -10.33 17.22
N VAL A 28 20.21 -9.87 16.02
CA VAL A 28 21.52 -10.00 15.41
C VAL A 28 22.05 -8.64 14.95
N ASN A 29 23.32 -8.38 15.18
CA ASN A 29 24.00 -7.20 14.70
C ASN A 29 24.92 -7.56 13.54
N VAL A 30 24.64 -7.02 12.35
CA VAL A 30 25.45 -7.22 11.15
C VAL A 30 26.35 -6.00 10.94
N THR A 31 27.65 -6.22 10.94
CA THR A 31 28.67 -5.18 10.74
C THR A 31 29.49 -5.48 9.48
N GLY A 32 30.23 -4.46 8.99
CA GLY A 32 31.14 -4.62 7.85
C GLY A 32 30.51 -4.38 6.48
N THR A 33 29.25 -3.96 6.42
CA THR A 33 28.66 -3.44 5.19
C THR A 33 29.13 -1.99 4.97
N THR A 34 29.40 -1.60 3.72
CA THR A 34 29.72 -0.22 3.39
C THR A 34 28.52 0.68 3.67
N GLY A 35 28.72 1.79 4.40
CA GLY A 35 27.69 2.60 5.07
C GLY A 35 26.43 2.93 4.27
N GLU A 36 26.51 3.25 2.98
CA GLU A 36 25.39 3.70 2.16
C GLU A 36 25.22 2.90 0.85
N GLY A 37 25.92 1.77 0.73
CA GLY A 37 26.01 1.01 -0.52
C GLY A 37 24.81 0.10 -0.83
N THR A 38 24.72 -0.22 -2.11
CA THR A 38 23.74 -1.16 -2.71
C THR A 38 23.86 -2.58 -2.13
N ASP A 39 25.00 -2.92 -1.52
CA ASP A 39 25.27 -4.20 -0.85
C ASP A 39 24.27 -4.49 0.27
N ARG A 40 23.87 -3.47 1.04
CA ARG A 40 22.82 -3.61 2.06
C ARG A 40 21.46 -3.94 1.49
N VAL A 41 21.10 -3.28 0.39
CA VAL A 41 19.82 -3.52 -0.30
C VAL A 41 19.76 -4.96 -0.82
N PHE A 42 20.84 -5.44 -1.44
CA PHE A 42 20.95 -6.83 -1.88
C PHE A 42 20.81 -7.81 -0.73
N MET A 43 21.52 -7.56 0.36
CA MET A 43 21.46 -8.42 1.55
C MET A 43 20.02 -8.44 2.12
N MET A 44 19.40 -7.30 2.28
CA MET A 44 18.02 -7.19 2.78
C MET A 44 17.00 -7.87 1.86
N GLN A 45 17.18 -7.80 0.54
CA GLN A 45 16.31 -8.48 -0.42
C GLN A 45 16.39 -10.00 -0.28
N GLY A 46 17.58 -10.56 -0.12
CA GLY A 46 17.76 -12.00 -0.06
C GLY A 46 17.44 -12.64 1.29
N ILE A 47 17.53 -11.90 2.38
CA ILE A 47 17.37 -12.42 3.74
C ILE A 47 15.90 -12.63 4.11
N GLY A 48 14.97 -11.92 3.54
CA GLY A 48 13.57 -11.95 3.96
C GLY A 48 12.59 -12.46 2.92
N ASP A 49 13.04 -13.19 1.91
CA ASP A 49 12.19 -13.68 0.82
C ASP A 49 11.03 -14.57 1.31
N ASP A 50 11.19 -15.23 2.46
CA ASP A 50 10.19 -16.12 3.05
C ASP A 50 9.30 -15.42 4.11
N ALA A 51 9.60 -14.15 4.44
CA ALA A 51 8.81 -13.40 5.41
C ALA A 51 7.55 -12.83 4.76
N SER A 52 6.39 -13.01 5.40
CA SER A 52 5.14 -12.41 4.93
C SER A 52 5.18 -10.88 4.99
N VAL A 53 5.79 -10.32 6.04
CA VAL A 53 5.98 -8.87 6.19
C VAL A 53 7.40 -8.58 6.65
N ARG A 54 8.07 -7.65 5.97
CA ARG A 54 9.36 -7.07 6.38
C ARG A 54 9.19 -5.61 6.75
N LEU A 55 9.69 -5.22 7.90
CA LEU A 55 9.74 -3.83 8.32
C LEU A 55 11.20 -3.36 8.37
N ILE A 56 11.52 -2.33 7.61
CA ILE A 56 12.82 -1.69 7.58
C ILE A 56 12.67 -0.30 8.20
N LEU A 57 13.35 -0.08 9.31
CA LEU A 57 13.35 1.21 10.00
C LEU A 57 14.62 1.98 9.70
N THR A 58 14.46 3.26 9.40
CA THR A 58 15.56 4.20 9.17
C THR A 58 15.36 5.48 9.98
N TYR A 59 16.38 6.31 10.02
CA TYR A 59 16.46 7.46 10.94
C TYR A 59 15.90 8.77 10.35
N ASN A 60 15.70 8.87 9.04
CA ASN A 60 15.08 10.05 8.42
C ASN A 60 14.43 9.74 7.06
N ASP A 61 13.61 10.67 6.57
CA ASP A 61 12.82 10.51 5.34
C ASP A 61 13.70 10.42 4.09
N ARG A 62 14.80 11.18 4.02
CA ARG A 62 15.72 11.10 2.89
C ARG A 62 16.25 9.67 2.72
N ARG A 63 16.71 9.07 3.83
CA ARG A 63 17.21 7.69 3.79
C ARG A 63 16.10 6.67 3.50
N ALA A 64 14.89 6.93 3.95
CA ALA A 64 13.73 6.12 3.63
C ALA A 64 13.42 6.13 2.13
N GLU A 65 13.42 7.29 1.48
CA GLU A 65 13.18 7.43 0.03
C GLU A 65 14.30 6.79 -0.81
N GLU A 66 15.58 6.94 -0.41
CA GLU A 66 16.70 6.27 -1.07
C GLU A 66 16.52 4.74 -1.01
N LEU A 67 16.27 4.18 0.18
CA LEU A 67 16.04 2.75 0.36
C LEU A 67 14.80 2.26 -0.39
N TYR A 68 13.73 3.04 -0.40
CA TYR A 68 12.51 2.73 -1.14
C TYR A 68 12.79 2.63 -2.64
N SER A 69 13.47 3.60 -3.22
CA SER A 69 13.83 3.62 -4.63
C SER A 69 14.72 2.44 -5.01
N ASP A 70 15.75 2.18 -4.20
CA ASP A 70 16.67 1.07 -4.42
C ASP A 70 15.96 -0.29 -4.30
N MET A 71 15.18 -0.48 -3.25
CA MET A 71 14.48 -1.75 -3.05
C MET A 71 13.36 -1.99 -4.05
N LYS A 72 12.65 -0.95 -4.48
CA LYS A 72 11.62 -1.03 -5.51
C LYS A 72 12.19 -1.44 -6.86
N PHE A 73 13.43 -1.09 -7.16
CA PHE A 73 14.13 -1.55 -8.36
C PHE A 73 14.30 -3.09 -8.38
N TYR A 74 14.51 -3.70 -7.21
CA TYR A 74 14.72 -5.14 -7.09
C TYR A 74 13.45 -5.95 -6.77
N GLY A 75 12.45 -5.34 -6.13
CA GLY A 75 11.21 -5.99 -5.72
C GLY A 75 9.96 -5.16 -6.05
N ARG A 76 8.83 -5.83 -6.27
CA ARG A 76 7.56 -5.16 -6.60
C ARG A 76 6.76 -4.75 -5.36
N ASP A 77 6.86 -5.54 -4.28
CA ASP A 77 6.04 -5.39 -3.09
C ASP A 77 6.75 -4.58 -2.00
N VAL A 78 7.27 -3.41 -2.40
CA VAL A 78 7.97 -2.47 -1.51
C VAL A 78 7.14 -1.20 -1.37
N TYR A 79 6.87 -0.81 -0.13
CA TYR A 79 6.00 0.32 0.23
C TYR A 79 6.68 1.21 1.23
N MET A 80 6.41 2.50 1.14
CA MET A 80 6.88 3.48 2.11
C MET A 80 5.76 3.87 3.05
N TYR A 81 6.03 3.83 4.36
CA TYR A 81 5.15 4.33 5.40
C TYR A 81 5.71 5.62 5.99
N PRO A 82 5.35 6.79 5.45
CA PRO A 82 5.89 8.08 5.87
C PRO A 82 5.33 8.53 7.22
N ALA A 83 6.07 9.37 7.95
CA ALA A 83 5.53 10.09 9.09
C ALA A 83 4.43 11.07 8.66
N LYS A 84 3.49 11.36 9.57
CA LYS A 84 2.53 12.44 9.36
C LYS A 84 3.27 13.77 9.52
N ASP A 85 3.23 14.59 8.51
CA ASP A 85 3.78 15.94 8.61
C ASP A 85 2.79 16.84 9.36
N ILE A 86 3.12 17.17 10.60
CA ILE A 86 2.28 18.01 11.47
C ILE A 86 2.28 19.48 10.99
N LEU A 87 3.24 19.87 10.15
CA LEU A 87 3.42 21.26 9.73
C LEU A 87 2.65 21.63 8.44
N PHE A 88 2.19 20.65 7.68
CA PHE A 88 1.45 20.90 6.43
C PHE A 88 -0.04 20.62 6.55
N PHE A 89 -0.69 21.33 7.46
CA PHE A 89 -2.15 21.48 7.43
C PHE A 89 -2.62 22.46 6.32
N SER A 90 -1.73 22.87 5.45
CA SER A 90 -2.06 23.77 4.35
C SER A 90 -1.76 23.12 3.00
N ALA A 91 -2.85 22.87 2.28
CA ALA A 91 -2.96 22.59 0.85
C ALA A 91 -2.57 21.18 0.33
N ASP A 92 -3.57 20.36 0.29
CA ASP A 92 -4.17 19.58 -0.79
C ASP A 92 -3.34 18.49 -1.52
N VAL A 93 -2.19 18.72 -2.07
CA VAL A 93 -1.53 17.71 -2.92
C VAL A 93 -0.58 16.80 -2.15
N HIS A 94 0.20 17.35 -1.22
CA HIS A 94 1.17 16.56 -0.45
C HIS A 94 0.52 15.75 0.68
N GLY A 95 -0.51 16.29 1.32
CA GLY A 95 -1.26 15.59 2.37
C GLY A 95 -1.96 14.34 1.87
N ASN A 96 -2.53 14.40 0.67
CA ASN A 96 -3.18 13.26 0.02
C ASN A 96 -2.18 12.16 -0.35
N ALA A 97 -0.98 12.52 -0.82
CA ALA A 97 0.06 11.54 -1.15
C ALA A 97 0.57 10.78 0.09
N ILE A 98 0.78 11.47 1.22
CA ILE A 98 1.17 10.84 2.49
C ILE A 98 0.07 9.91 2.97
N THR A 99 -1.17 10.36 2.98
CA THR A 99 -2.33 9.57 3.40
C THR A 99 -2.47 8.33 2.52
N ARG A 100 -2.37 8.46 1.20
CA ARG A 100 -2.43 7.35 0.25
C ARG A 100 -1.36 6.30 0.52
N ARG A 101 -0.09 6.69 0.65
CA ARG A 101 1.02 5.77 0.96
C ARG A 101 0.78 5.02 2.28
N ARG A 102 0.29 5.71 3.30
CA ARG A 102 -0.03 5.09 4.61
C ARG A 102 -1.19 4.11 4.50
N MET A 103 -2.27 4.50 3.84
CA MET A 103 -3.45 3.65 3.66
C MET A 103 -3.13 2.38 2.88
N GLU A 104 -2.31 2.47 1.82
CA GLU A 104 -1.87 1.30 1.06
C GLU A 104 -1.11 0.29 1.93
N VAL A 105 -0.18 0.75 2.77
CA VAL A 105 0.52 -0.13 3.73
C VAL A 105 -0.45 -0.76 4.72
N LEU A 106 -1.37 0.03 5.27
CA LEU A 106 -2.33 -0.46 6.25
C LEU A 106 -3.31 -1.47 5.65
N ARG A 107 -3.76 -1.26 4.41
CA ARG A 107 -4.58 -2.20 3.66
C ARG A 107 -3.87 -3.56 3.52
N ARG A 108 -2.62 -3.57 3.05
CA ARG A 108 -1.83 -4.79 2.90
C ARG A 108 -1.62 -5.54 4.21
N LEU A 109 -1.33 -4.81 5.29
CA LEU A 109 -1.23 -5.41 6.61
C LEU A 109 -2.58 -6.01 7.08
N ALA A 110 -3.69 -5.34 6.80
CA ALA A 110 -5.02 -5.81 7.17
C ALA A 110 -5.43 -7.05 6.37
N THR A 111 -5.10 -7.13 5.08
CA THR A 111 -5.39 -8.28 4.21
C THR A 111 -4.40 -9.44 4.39
N GLY A 112 -3.23 -9.18 5.00
CA GLY A 112 -2.16 -10.18 5.17
C GLY A 112 -1.32 -10.41 3.90
N GLU A 113 -1.35 -9.46 2.98
CA GLU A 113 -0.54 -9.51 1.76
C GLU A 113 0.95 -9.36 2.09
N PRO A 114 1.83 -10.22 1.51
CA PRO A 114 3.27 -10.10 1.70
C PRO A 114 3.78 -8.75 1.20
N CYS A 115 4.59 -8.07 2.03
CA CYS A 115 5.15 -6.78 1.63
C CYS A 115 6.41 -6.42 2.42
N THR A 116 7.21 -5.54 1.83
CA THR A 116 8.33 -4.85 2.51
C THR A 116 7.93 -3.41 2.78
N ILE A 117 7.97 -3.02 4.04
CA ILE A 117 7.60 -1.67 4.48
C ILE A 117 8.87 -0.94 4.90
N ILE A 118 9.09 0.24 4.35
CA ILE A 118 10.16 1.14 4.75
C ILE A 118 9.53 2.31 5.51
N ALA A 119 9.99 2.54 6.73
CA ALA A 119 9.47 3.59 7.59
C ALA A 119 10.59 4.31 8.34
N THR A 120 10.32 5.53 8.76
CA THR A 120 11.17 6.22 9.72
C THR A 120 10.74 5.91 11.16
N VAL A 121 11.65 6.08 12.11
CA VAL A 121 11.30 5.93 13.54
C VAL A 121 10.17 6.88 13.91
N ASP A 122 10.15 8.10 13.35
CA ASP A 122 9.10 9.09 13.60
C ASP A 122 7.71 8.61 13.15
N ALA A 123 7.63 7.88 12.03
CA ALA A 123 6.38 7.31 11.55
C ALA A 123 5.76 6.28 12.49
N MET A 124 6.58 5.66 13.37
CA MET A 124 6.14 4.64 14.32
C MET A 124 5.50 5.20 15.60
N TYR A 125 5.62 6.50 15.84
CA TYR A 125 4.95 7.14 17.00
C TYR A 125 3.44 7.34 16.79
N ASP A 126 2.96 7.26 15.56
CA ASP A 126 1.55 7.41 15.27
C ASP A 126 0.75 6.18 15.72
N LYS A 127 -0.30 6.42 16.48
CA LYS A 127 -1.27 5.36 16.80
C LYS A 127 -2.10 5.02 15.58
N ILE A 128 -2.18 3.73 15.28
CA ILE A 128 -3.05 3.19 14.23
C ILE A 128 -4.14 2.31 14.88
N PRO A 129 -5.33 2.20 14.26
CA PRO A 129 -6.32 1.22 14.70
C PRO A 129 -5.78 -0.21 14.62
N ALA A 130 -6.34 -1.11 15.42
CA ALA A 130 -6.00 -2.53 15.33
C ALA A 130 -6.28 -3.07 13.91
N LEU A 131 -5.39 -3.90 13.37
CA LEU A 131 -5.53 -4.46 12.01
C LEU A 131 -6.84 -5.25 11.86
N SER A 132 -7.29 -5.94 12.92
CA SER A 132 -8.57 -6.66 12.94
C SER A 132 -9.78 -5.73 12.76
N TYR A 133 -9.69 -4.50 13.24
CA TYR A 133 -10.70 -3.47 13.04
C TYR A 133 -10.65 -2.96 11.59
N MET A 134 -9.46 -2.67 11.09
CA MET A 134 -9.26 -2.16 9.72
C MET A 134 -9.72 -3.14 8.65
N LYS A 135 -9.51 -4.45 8.88
CA LYS A 135 -9.96 -5.51 7.95
C LYS A 135 -11.46 -5.47 7.64
N LYS A 136 -12.29 -4.98 8.56
CA LYS A 136 -13.73 -4.84 8.35
C LYS A 136 -14.10 -3.76 7.33
N TYR A 137 -13.18 -2.85 7.07
CA TYR A 137 -13.38 -1.70 6.20
C TYR A 137 -12.66 -1.81 4.85
N VAL A 138 -12.02 -2.93 4.59
CA VAL A 138 -11.55 -3.25 3.23
C VAL A 138 -12.76 -3.66 2.40
N ILE A 139 -12.98 -2.95 1.30
CA ILE A 139 -14.03 -3.23 0.33
C ILE A 139 -13.34 -3.73 -0.94
N ASN A 140 -13.71 -4.93 -1.38
CA ASN A 140 -13.27 -5.45 -2.68
C ASN A 140 -14.51 -5.64 -3.54
N ILE A 141 -14.45 -5.14 -4.77
CA ILE A 141 -15.55 -5.23 -5.74
C ILE A 141 -15.01 -5.86 -7.02
N HIS A 142 -15.68 -6.91 -7.50
CA HIS A 142 -15.28 -7.63 -8.71
C HIS A 142 -16.42 -7.62 -9.73
N VAL A 143 -16.06 -7.70 -11.00
CA VAL A 143 -17.05 -7.91 -12.08
C VAL A 143 -17.80 -9.24 -11.84
N ALA A 144 -19.06 -9.25 -12.17
CA ALA A 144 -20.01 -10.38 -12.00
C ALA A 144 -20.33 -10.75 -10.54
N GLN A 145 -20.05 -9.86 -9.56
CA GLN A 145 -20.54 -10.05 -8.19
C GLN A 145 -21.88 -9.33 -7.96
N SER A 146 -22.73 -9.88 -7.11
CA SER A 146 -23.88 -9.14 -6.57
C SER A 146 -23.40 -8.09 -5.56
N LEU A 147 -23.89 -6.86 -5.69
CA LEU A 147 -23.50 -5.71 -4.87
C LEU A 147 -24.73 -4.95 -4.38
N ASP A 148 -24.94 -4.96 -3.07
CA ASP A 148 -25.97 -4.16 -2.43
C ASP A 148 -25.50 -2.70 -2.32
N LEU A 149 -26.13 -1.79 -3.08
CA LEU A 149 -25.78 -0.38 -3.14
C LEU A 149 -26.05 0.36 -1.83
N ASP A 150 -27.07 -0.03 -1.06
CA ASP A 150 -27.34 0.60 0.23
C ASP A 150 -26.33 0.17 1.29
N GLU A 151 -25.91 -1.09 1.28
CA GLU A 151 -24.83 -1.57 2.12
C GLU A 151 -23.50 -0.91 1.77
N LEU A 152 -23.16 -0.85 0.47
CA LEU A 152 -21.94 -0.17 -0.01
C LEU A 152 -21.93 1.30 0.40
N LYS A 153 -23.02 2.02 0.19
CA LYS A 153 -23.17 3.41 0.60
C LYS A 153 -22.95 3.59 2.11
N GLY A 154 -23.54 2.72 2.93
CA GLY A 154 -23.35 2.74 4.39
C GLY A 154 -21.87 2.57 4.76
N LYS A 155 -21.18 1.59 4.17
CA LYS A 155 -19.74 1.36 4.38
C LYS A 155 -18.88 2.54 3.96
N LEU A 156 -19.15 3.15 2.80
CA LEU A 156 -18.40 4.31 2.32
C LEU A 156 -18.57 5.52 3.25
N VAL A 157 -19.81 5.78 3.73
CA VAL A 157 -20.05 6.84 4.72
C VAL A 157 -19.32 6.55 6.05
N ASP A 158 -19.36 5.31 6.54
CA ASP A 158 -18.65 4.91 7.77
C ASP A 158 -17.13 5.05 7.62
N LEU A 159 -16.60 4.87 6.42
CA LEU A 159 -15.19 5.12 6.06
C LEU A 159 -14.85 6.61 5.93
N GLY A 160 -15.83 7.49 6.01
CA GLY A 160 -15.64 8.93 5.90
C GLY A 160 -15.62 9.46 4.46
N TYR A 161 -16.09 8.66 3.49
CA TYR A 161 -16.26 9.15 2.12
C TYR A 161 -17.41 10.16 2.04
N GLU A 162 -17.19 11.22 1.28
CA GLU A 162 -18.20 12.23 1.00
C GLU A 162 -19.06 11.83 -0.20
N LYS A 163 -20.38 11.91 -0.04
CA LYS A 163 -21.31 11.71 -1.15
C LYS A 163 -21.45 12.99 -1.95
N THR A 164 -21.16 12.94 -3.23
CA THR A 164 -21.22 14.07 -4.19
C THR A 164 -22.09 13.72 -5.39
N ASP A 165 -22.38 14.71 -6.23
CA ASP A 165 -23.06 14.50 -7.51
C ASP A 165 -22.07 14.09 -8.61
N SER A 166 -20.81 14.55 -8.52
CA SER A 166 -19.69 14.22 -9.40
C SER A 166 -18.46 13.95 -8.54
N VAL A 167 -17.71 12.93 -8.87
CA VAL A 167 -16.50 12.53 -8.15
C VAL A 167 -15.30 13.22 -8.79
N GLU A 168 -14.62 14.07 -8.03
CA GLU A 168 -13.50 14.89 -8.50
C GLU A 168 -12.23 14.67 -7.65
N GLU A 169 -12.38 14.29 -6.37
CA GLU A 169 -11.28 14.15 -5.42
C GLU A 169 -11.30 12.81 -4.69
N PRO A 170 -10.13 12.31 -4.23
CA PRO A 170 -10.05 11.11 -3.39
C PRO A 170 -10.92 11.23 -2.13
N GLY A 171 -11.62 10.14 -1.79
CA GLY A 171 -12.55 10.11 -0.66
C GLY A 171 -13.97 10.54 -1.01
N GLN A 172 -14.28 10.75 -2.29
CA GLN A 172 -15.63 11.04 -2.77
C GLN A 172 -16.27 9.81 -3.42
N PHE A 173 -17.59 9.76 -3.38
CA PHE A 173 -18.38 8.79 -4.14
C PHE A 173 -19.71 9.39 -4.63
N ALA A 174 -20.23 8.85 -5.73
CA ALA A 174 -21.53 9.20 -6.30
C ALA A 174 -22.29 7.92 -6.68
N ILE A 175 -23.61 7.92 -6.46
CA ILE A 175 -24.51 6.84 -6.89
C ILE A 175 -25.63 7.47 -7.69
N ARG A 176 -25.75 7.09 -8.96
CA ARG A 176 -26.71 7.64 -9.90
C ARG A 176 -27.39 6.50 -10.68
N GLY A 177 -28.55 6.04 -10.18
CA GLY A 177 -29.21 4.85 -10.76
C GLY A 177 -28.31 3.61 -10.64
N GLY A 178 -27.99 2.96 -11.76
CA GLY A 178 -27.11 1.80 -11.82
C GLY A 178 -25.63 2.15 -11.99
N ILE A 179 -25.18 3.39 -11.72
CA ILE A 179 -23.78 3.80 -11.83
C ILE A 179 -23.28 4.22 -10.46
N VAL A 180 -22.14 3.65 -10.07
CA VAL A 180 -21.43 4.01 -8.83
C VAL A 180 -20.05 4.52 -9.20
N ASP A 181 -19.75 5.77 -8.88
CA ASP A 181 -18.43 6.36 -9.00
C ASP A 181 -17.79 6.43 -7.61
N ILE A 182 -16.55 5.98 -7.48
CA ILE A 182 -15.78 6.00 -6.22
C ILE A 182 -14.36 6.44 -6.52
N PHE A 183 -13.82 7.38 -5.73
CA PHE A 183 -12.41 7.74 -5.77
C PHE A 183 -11.71 7.24 -4.48
N PRO A 184 -11.09 6.08 -4.50
CA PRO A 184 -10.41 5.54 -3.34
C PRO A 184 -9.24 6.43 -2.91
N LEU A 185 -8.98 6.48 -1.60
CA LEU A 185 -7.85 7.24 -1.04
C LEU A 185 -6.48 6.68 -1.43
N THR A 186 -6.43 5.42 -1.89
CA THR A 186 -5.21 4.70 -2.28
C THR A 186 -4.87 4.83 -3.77
N GLU A 187 -5.82 5.26 -4.59
CA GLU A 187 -5.72 5.22 -6.04
C GLU A 187 -5.44 6.60 -6.66
N GLU A 188 -4.95 6.60 -7.89
CA GLU A 188 -4.66 7.82 -8.65
C GLU A 188 -5.84 8.30 -9.50
N CYS A 189 -6.74 7.37 -9.83
CA CYS A 189 -7.93 7.63 -10.63
C CYS A 189 -9.18 7.10 -9.92
N PRO A 190 -10.33 7.73 -10.12
CA PRO A 190 -11.60 7.19 -9.68
C PRO A 190 -12.05 6.01 -10.54
N TYR A 191 -12.95 5.21 -9.96
CA TYR A 191 -13.55 4.04 -10.59
C TYR A 191 -15.03 4.29 -10.83
N ARG A 192 -15.51 3.86 -11.99
CA ARG A 192 -16.93 3.79 -12.36
C ARG A 192 -17.35 2.34 -12.46
N ILE A 193 -18.34 2.00 -11.69
CA ILE A 193 -18.97 0.69 -11.65
C ILE A 193 -20.32 0.80 -12.31
N ASP A 194 -20.50 0.12 -13.42
CA ASP A 194 -21.79 0.00 -14.08
C ASP A 194 -22.50 -1.26 -13.54
N MET A 195 -23.75 -1.10 -13.08
CA MET A 195 -24.56 -2.18 -12.54
C MET A 195 -25.60 -2.63 -13.54
N TRP A 196 -25.85 -3.94 -13.62
CA TRP A 196 -27.00 -4.52 -14.25
C TRP A 196 -27.88 -5.16 -13.17
N ASP A 197 -28.97 -4.47 -12.80
CA ASP A 197 -29.78 -4.80 -11.63
C ASP A 197 -28.93 -4.76 -10.34
N ASP A 198 -28.69 -5.88 -9.69
CA ASP A 198 -27.85 -6.02 -8.49
C ASP A 198 -26.44 -6.58 -8.78
N GLU A 199 -26.10 -6.82 -10.04
CA GLU A 199 -24.80 -7.39 -10.44
C GLU A 199 -23.87 -6.32 -11.03
N VAL A 200 -22.58 -6.40 -10.71
CA VAL A 200 -21.53 -5.56 -11.30
C VAL A 200 -21.25 -6.01 -12.73
N ASP A 201 -21.67 -5.20 -13.70
CA ASP A 201 -21.46 -5.46 -15.12
C ASP A 201 -20.05 -5.10 -15.59
N THR A 202 -19.62 -3.87 -15.31
CA THR A 202 -18.26 -3.42 -15.66
C THR A 202 -17.66 -2.52 -14.58
N ILE A 203 -16.34 -2.55 -14.47
CA ILE A 203 -15.57 -1.60 -13.66
C ILE A 203 -14.57 -0.91 -14.57
N LYS A 204 -14.52 0.41 -14.51
CA LYS A 204 -13.64 1.25 -15.34
C LYS A 204 -12.95 2.29 -14.49
N THR A 205 -11.70 2.58 -14.77
CA THR A 205 -11.09 3.84 -14.31
C THR A 205 -11.56 4.98 -15.19
N PHE A 206 -11.62 6.18 -14.64
CA PHE A 206 -11.96 7.37 -15.40
C PHE A 206 -11.14 8.58 -14.94
N ASP A 207 -11.05 9.57 -15.80
CA ASP A 207 -10.39 10.84 -15.50
C ASP A 207 -11.34 11.75 -14.73
N ALA A 208 -10.93 12.19 -13.55
CA ALA A 208 -11.78 12.96 -12.64
C ALA A 208 -12.21 14.32 -13.20
N GLU A 209 -11.35 14.98 -13.99
CA GLU A 209 -11.62 16.30 -14.56
C GLU A 209 -12.56 16.22 -15.76
N SER A 210 -12.25 15.34 -16.74
CA SER A 210 -13.05 15.19 -17.94
C SER A 210 -14.22 14.22 -17.81
N GLN A 211 -14.28 13.42 -16.74
CA GLN A 211 -15.27 12.36 -16.48
C GLN A 211 -15.29 11.24 -17.56
N ARG A 212 -14.23 11.12 -18.37
CA ARG A 212 -14.11 10.13 -19.43
C ARG A 212 -13.45 8.86 -18.93
N SER A 213 -14.01 7.71 -19.31
CA SER A 213 -13.42 6.41 -18.99
C SER A 213 -12.04 6.25 -19.66
N ILE A 214 -11.11 5.64 -18.92
CA ILE A 214 -9.73 5.39 -19.35
C ILE A 214 -9.59 3.92 -19.76
N GLU A 215 -9.81 2.99 -18.83
CA GLU A 215 -9.64 1.56 -19.08
C GLU A 215 -10.63 0.70 -18.27
N ASN A 216 -10.87 -0.53 -18.76
CA ASN A 216 -11.64 -1.52 -18.01
C ASN A 216 -10.70 -2.29 -17.08
N VAL A 217 -11.19 -2.55 -15.87
CA VAL A 217 -10.49 -3.36 -14.86
C VAL A 217 -11.39 -4.47 -14.35
N GLY A 218 -10.81 -5.54 -13.80
CA GLY A 218 -11.59 -6.69 -13.32
C GLY A 218 -12.07 -6.53 -11.87
N GLU A 219 -11.42 -5.66 -11.12
CA GLU A 219 -11.64 -5.49 -9.67
C GLU A 219 -11.23 -4.10 -9.17
N LEU A 220 -11.77 -3.74 -8.05
CA LEU A 220 -11.44 -2.54 -7.27
C LEU A 220 -11.22 -2.94 -5.81
#